data_84d4447ab7b677c4936dca801ff02099
#
_entry.id   84d4447ab7b677c4936dca801ff02099
#
_cell.length_a   1.000
_cell.length_b   1.000
_cell.length_c   1.000
_cell.angle_alpha   90.00
_cell.angle_beta   90.00
_cell.angle_gamma   90.00
#
_symmetry.space_group_name_H-M   'P 1'
#
loop_
_entity.id
_entity.type
_entity.pdbx_description
1 polymer ?
#
loop_
_entity_poly.entity_id
_entity_poly.type
_entity_poly.pdbx_seq_one_letter_code
_entity_poly.pdbx_strand_id
1 'polypeptide(L)'
;MANVDLSKLSTDAEKVISKVNKDEVIDLALALCNIDSPVGHEKEVLEFIYDWFEKQGFSPKKVGMLEHRYNVVGTLKGTGKGYTLLTNAHTDTTMGKDETWTQANAADPIWHSAWRDGNLLVGYGIINDKGPLAATM
;
A
#
# COMPACT_ATOMS: atom_id res chain seq x y z
N MET A 1 10.00 -35.05 0.92
CA MET A 1 9.50 -33.77 1.48
C MET A 1 10.27 -33.51 2.75
N ALA A 2 10.92 -32.34 2.89
CA ALA A 2 11.62 -32.00 4.14
C ALA A 2 10.56 -31.83 5.25
N ASN A 3 10.76 -32.47 6.39
CA ASN A 3 9.96 -32.26 7.57
C ASN A 3 10.12 -30.80 8.01
N VAL A 4 9.08 -30.00 7.88
CA VAL A 4 9.06 -28.62 8.41
C VAL A 4 8.85 -28.71 9.92
N ASP A 5 9.81 -28.21 10.67
CA ASP A 5 9.68 -28.09 12.13
C ASP A 5 8.72 -26.96 12.46
N LEU A 6 7.47 -27.29 12.78
CA LEU A 6 6.41 -26.35 13.07
C LEU A 6 6.69 -25.49 14.32
N SER A 7 7.48 -26.01 15.28
CA SER A 7 7.84 -25.24 16.49
C SER A 7 8.78 -24.10 16.14
N LYS A 8 9.73 -24.34 15.25
CA LYS A 8 10.63 -23.31 14.73
C LYS A 8 9.90 -22.27 13.88
N LEU A 9 8.95 -22.73 13.06
CA LEU A 9 8.11 -21.83 12.24
C LEU A 9 7.30 -20.87 13.11
N SER A 10 6.70 -21.37 14.23
CA SER A 10 5.98 -20.55 15.20
C SER A 10 6.88 -19.47 15.80
N THR A 11 8.06 -19.84 16.25
CA THR A 11 9.04 -18.90 16.83
C THR A 11 9.50 -17.84 15.84
N ASP A 12 9.74 -18.21 14.60
CA ASP A 12 10.16 -17.26 13.56
C ASP A 12 9.00 -16.33 13.16
N ALA A 13 7.78 -16.83 13.11
CA ALA A 13 6.58 -16.01 12.89
C ALA A 13 6.37 -14.99 14.01
N GLU A 14 6.51 -15.39 15.27
CA GLU A 14 6.43 -14.48 16.42
C GLU A 14 7.47 -13.36 16.35
N LYS A 15 8.71 -13.67 15.96
CA LYS A 15 9.75 -12.65 15.74
C LYS A 15 9.40 -11.66 14.64
N VAL A 16 8.77 -12.12 13.55
CA VAL A 16 8.33 -11.23 12.47
C VAL A 16 7.18 -10.36 12.95
N ILE A 17 6.16 -10.95 13.57
CA ILE A 17 4.99 -10.24 14.08
C ILE A 17 5.40 -9.17 15.11
N SER A 18 6.38 -9.48 15.99
CA SER A 18 6.86 -8.52 16.98
C SER A 18 7.54 -7.27 16.40
N LYS A 19 7.88 -7.29 15.11
CA LYS A 19 8.50 -6.16 14.40
C LYS A 19 7.48 -5.31 13.62
N VAL A 20 6.24 -5.76 13.52
CA VAL A 20 5.19 -5.00 12.86
C VAL A 20 4.85 -3.77 13.70
N ASN A 21 5.05 -2.60 13.13
CA ASN A 21 4.65 -1.33 13.72
C ASN A 21 3.26 -0.95 13.23
N LYS A 22 2.27 -1.16 14.09
CA LYS A 22 0.86 -0.90 13.76
C LYS A 22 0.60 0.56 13.38
N ASP A 23 1.22 1.50 14.06
CA ASP A 23 0.97 2.92 13.80
C ASP A 23 1.60 3.32 12.45
N GLU A 24 2.75 2.78 12.09
CA GLU A 24 3.37 2.99 10.78
C GLU A 24 2.48 2.48 9.63
N VAL A 25 1.87 1.30 9.78
CA VAL A 25 0.93 0.77 8.78
C VAL A 25 -0.32 1.66 8.67
N ILE A 26 -0.83 2.16 9.79
CA ILE A 26 -1.98 3.07 9.82
C ILE A 26 -1.64 4.40 9.12
N ASP A 27 -0.51 5.00 9.45
CA ASP A 27 -0.07 6.26 8.89
C ASP A 27 0.17 6.14 7.38
N LEU A 28 0.76 5.03 6.94
CA LEU A 28 0.96 4.75 5.52
C LEU A 28 -0.37 4.58 4.77
N ALA A 29 -1.33 3.84 5.34
CA ALA A 29 -2.66 3.67 4.77
C ALA A 29 -3.40 5.01 4.61
N LEU A 30 -3.33 5.86 5.63
CA LEU A 30 -3.92 7.21 5.59
C LEU A 30 -3.22 8.10 4.57
N ALA A 31 -1.89 8.06 4.50
CA ALA A 31 -1.13 8.82 3.51
C ALA A 31 -1.50 8.43 2.08
N LEU A 32 -1.55 7.13 1.78
CA LEU A 32 -1.97 6.61 0.48
C LEU A 32 -3.40 7.03 0.12
N CYS A 33 -4.34 6.96 1.07
CA CYS A 33 -5.74 7.32 0.82
C CYS A 33 -5.95 8.83 0.62
N ASN A 34 -5.10 9.66 1.22
CA ASN A 34 -5.18 11.11 1.04
C ASN A 34 -4.58 11.61 -0.30
N ILE A 35 -3.88 10.75 -1.04
CA ILE A 35 -3.44 11.04 -2.41
C ILE A 35 -4.55 10.60 -3.36
N ASP A 36 -5.10 11.54 -4.15
CA ASP A 36 -6.09 11.22 -5.17
C ASP A 36 -5.44 10.46 -6.32
N SER A 37 -6.06 9.36 -6.75
CA SER A 37 -5.50 8.50 -7.79
C SER A 37 -6.59 7.79 -8.61
N PRO A 38 -7.49 8.53 -9.27
CA PRO A 38 -8.46 7.89 -10.14
C PRO A 38 -7.79 7.20 -11.31
N VAL A 39 -8.48 6.22 -11.90
CA VAL A 39 -7.98 5.47 -13.06
C VAL A 39 -7.44 6.42 -14.13
N GLY A 40 -6.18 6.25 -14.50
CA GLY A 40 -5.48 7.09 -15.48
C GLY A 40 -4.71 8.28 -14.89
N HIS A 41 -4.85 8.56 -13.59
CA HIS A 41 -4.22 9.69 -12.90
C HIS A 41 -3.42 9.24 -11.66
N GLU A 42 -2.81 8.06 -11.74
CA GLU A 42 -2.14 7.41 -10.60
C GLU A 42 -0.73 7.95 -10.31
N LYS A 43 -0.22 8.89 -11.11
CA LYS A 43 1.20 9.33 -11.05
C LYS A 43 1.64 9.74 -9.64
N GLU A 44 0.86 10.56 -8.94
CA GLU A 44 1.25 11.10 -7.64
C GLU A 44 1.41 10.00 -6.59
N VAL A 45 0.46 9.07 -6.52
CA VAL A 45 0.54 7.95 -5.57
C VAL A 45 1.68 7.00 -5.93
N LEU A 46 1.98 6.81 -7.22
CA LEU A 46 3.10 5.97 -7.66
C LEU A 46 4.47 6.59 -7.35
N GLU A 47 4.62 7.92 -7.47
CA GLU A 47 5.82 8.61 -7.01
C GLU A 47 5.99 8.51 -5.49
N PHE A 48 4.91 8.68 -4.72
CA PHE A 48 4.93 8.48 -3.27
C PHE A 48 5.41 7.09 -2.88
N ILE A 49 4.89 6.03 -3.54
CA ILE A 49 5.28 4.64 -3.29
C ILE A 49 6.74 4.40 -3.68
N TYR A 50 7.18 4.97 -4.81
CA TYR A 50 8.57 4.87 -5.24
C TYR A 50 9.53 5.43 -4.18
N ASP A 51 9.25 6.65 -3.71
CA ASP A 51 10.07 7.33 -2.70
C ASP A 51 10.03 6.60 -1.35
N TRP A 52 8.86 6.04 -0.99
CA TRP A 52 8.72 5.25 0.21
C TRP A 52 9.59 3.98 0.15
N PHE A 53 9.53 3.22 -0.95
CA PHE A 53 10.38 2.05 -1.14
C PHE A 53 11.87 2.39 -1.06
N GLU A 54 12.29 3.49 -1.65
CA GLU A 54 13.68 3.94 -1.60
C GLU A 54 14.11 4.26 -0.16
N LYS A 55 13.29 4.98 0.59
CA LYS A 55 13.52 5.31 2.00
C LYS A 55 13.59 4.07 2.90
N GLN A 56 12.84 3.03 2.57
CA GLN A 56 12.84 1.76 3.30
C GLN A 56 13.96 0.79 2.85
N GLY A 57 14.84 1.23 1.95
CA GLY A 57 15.99 0.44 1.51
C GLY A 57 15.69 -0.61 0.45
N PHE A 58 14.52 -0.55 -0.17
CA PHE A 58 14.23 -1.33 -1.37
C PHE A 58 14.96 -0.74 -2.58
N SER A 59 15.03 -1.52 -3.65
CA SER A 59 15.48 -1.06 -4.98
C SER A 59 14.23 -0.87 -5.86
N PRO A 60 13.60 0.31 -5.88
CA PRO A 60 12.39 0.54 -6.65
C PRO A 60 12.70 0.70 -8.14
N LYS A 61 11.76 0.29 -8.98
CA LYS A 61 11.77 0.48 -10.43
C LYS A 61 10.40 0.87 -10.92
N LYS A 62 10.36 1.79 -11.87
CA LYS A 62 9.15 2.13 -12.64
C LYS A 62 9.09 1.21 -13.85
N VAL A 63 8.00 0.46 -14.00
CA VAL A 63 7.81 -0.53 -15.06
C VAL A 63 6.50 -0.24 -15.78
N GLY A 64 6.58 0.12 -17.04
CA GLY A 64 5.43 0.44 -17.88
C GLY A 64 5.83 1.21 -19.13
N MET A 65 4.85 1.44 -20.02
CA MET A 65 5.05 2.11 -21.29
C MET A 65 4.59 3.57 -21.29
N LEU A 66 3.78 3.96 -20.29
CA LEU A 66 3.19 5.30 -20.24
C LEU A 66 3.90 6.14 -19.18
N GLU A 67 4.20 7.38 -19.49
CA GLU A 67 4.91 8.31 -18.61
C GLU A 67 4.17 8.55 -17.26
N HIS A 68 2.84 8.49 -17.30
CA HIS A 68 1.99 8.80 -16.14
C HIS A 68 1.27 7.58 -15.55
N ARG A 69 1.47 6.41 -16.18
CA ARG A 69 0.88 5.13 -15.75
C ARG A 69 1.92 4.03 -15.86
N TYR A 70 2.50 3.67 -14.75
CA TYR A 70 3.49 2.61 -14.64
C TYR A 70 3.27 1.83 -13.35
N ASN A 71 3.83 0.65 -13.24
CA ASN A 71 3.90 -0.07 -11.99
C ASN A 71 5.16 0.35 -11.23
N VAL A 72 5.09 0.44 -9.93
CA VAL A 72 6.25 0.55 -9.06
C VAL A 72 6.57 -0.83 -8.51
N VAL A 73 7.77 -1.32 -8.75
CA VAL A 73 8.24 -2.61 -8.29
C VAL A 73 9.38 -2.39 -7.31
N GLY A 74 9.12 -2.56 -6.03
CA GLY A 74 10.14 -2.52 -4.98
C GLY A 74 10.75 -3.92 -4.78
N THR A 75 12.07 -4.02 -4.81
CA THR A 75 12.78 -5.27 -4.57
C THR A 75 13.66 -5.14 -3.33
N LEU A 76 13.43 -6.03 -2.36
CA LEU A 76 14.32 -6.21 -1.22
C LEU A 76 15.03 -7.54 -1.35
N LYS A 77 16.35 -7.49 -1.45
CA LYS A 77 17.16 -8.70 -1.64
C LYS A 77 17.27 -9.48 -0.33
N GLY A 78 16.79 -10.69 -0.33
CA GLY A 78 16.94 -11.63 0.77
C GLY A 78 18.30 -12.33 0.79
N THR A 79 18.42 -13.35 1.63
CA THR A 79 19.65 -14.17 1.78
C THR A 79 19.97 -15.06 0.57
N GLY A 80 19.04 -15.23 -0.34
CA GLY A 80 19.15 -16.12 -1.51
C GLY A 80 18.97 -17.60 -1.21
N LYS A 81 18.57 -17.94 0.02
CA LYS A 81 18.40 -19.35 0.47
C LYS A 81 16.95 -19.83 0.49
N GLY A 82 16.01 -18.99 0.12
CA GLY A 82 14.58 -19.28 0.16
C GLY A 82 13.87 -18.90 -1.14
N TYR A 83 12.55 -18.96 -1.08
CA TYR A 83 11.68 -18.53 -2.17
C TYR A 83 11.56 -17.01 -2.20
N THR A 84 11.24 -16.47 -3.37
CA THR A 84 10.84 -15.08 -3.50
C THR A 84 9.37 -14.93 -3.09
N LEU A 85 9.09 -14.00 -2.18
CA LEU A 85 7.73 -13.57 -1.89
C LEU A 85 7.41 -12.38 -2.80
N LEU A 86 6.30 -12.47 -3.53
CA LEU A 86 5.74 -11.38 -4.31
C LEU A 86 4.40 -10.98 -3.70
N THR A 87 4.27 -9.71 -3.33
CA THR A 87 3.00 -9.07 -2.99
C THR A 87 2.58 -8.16 -4.14
N ASN A 88 1.28 -7.98 -4.33
CA ASN A 88 0.74 -7.16 -5.39
C ASN A 88 -0.58 -6.51 -4.93
N ALA A 89 -0.73 -5.22 -5.22
CA ALA A 89 -1.94 -4.46 -4.94
C ALA A 89 -2.08 -3.36 -6.01
N HIS A 90 -3.29 -2.80 -6.18
CA HIS A 90 -3.50 -1.66 -7.06
C HIS A 90 -3.57 -0.35 -6.28
N THR A 91 -3.35 0.77 -6.97
CA THR A 91 -3.30 2.11 -6.37
C THR A 91 -4.43 3.01 -6.82
N ASP A 92 -5.11 2.63 -7.90
CA ASP A 92 -6.18 3.42 -8.48
C ASP A 92 -7.47 3.33 -7.67
N THR A 93 -8.23 4.40 -7.74
CA THR A 93 -9.60 4.48 -7.25
C THR A 93 -10.56 4.66 -8.42
N THR A 94 -11.81 4.22 -8.26
CA THR A 94 -12.81 4.31 -9.33
C THR A 94 -13.14 5.76 -9.68
N MET A 95 -13.17 6.64 -8.67
CA MET A 95 -13.54 8.06 -8.83
C MET A 95 -12.44 8.94 -8.26
N GLY A 96 -12.22 10.09 -8.88
CA GLY A 96 -11.39 11.17 -8.38
C GLY A 96 -12.20 12.20 -7.59
N LYS A 97 -11.50 13.06 -6.86
CA LYS A 97 -12.12 14.14 -6.07
C LYS A 97 -12.87 15.14 -6.95
N ASP A 98 -12.43 15.34 -8.18
CA ASP A 98 -12.99 16.30 -9.12
C ASP A 98 -14.15 15.75 -9.97
N GLU A 99 -14.49 14.48 -9.81
CA GLU A 99 -15.60 13.91 -10.57
C GLU A 99 -16.96 14.41 -10.11
N THR A 100 -17.88 14.54 -11.07
CA THR A 100 -19.23 15.11 -10.83
C THR A 100 -19.95 14.41 -9.67
N TRP A 101 -19.83 13.09 -9.58
CA TRP A 101 -20.47 12.34 -8.51
C TRP A 101 -19.86 12.65 -7.14
N THR A 102 -18.54 12.71 -7.06
CA THR A 102 -17.81 13.06 -5.83
C THR A 102 -18.16 14.48 -5.40
N GLN A 103 -18.21 15.42 -6.34
CA GLN A 103 -18.60 16.80 -6.08
C GLN A 103 -20.04 16.92 -5.60
N ALA A 104 -20.97 16.13 -6.17
CA ALA A 104 -22.36 16.10 -5.73
C ALA A 104 -22.52 15.55 -4.30
N ASN A 105 -21.56 14.77 -3.83
CA ASN A 105 -21.54 14.19 -2.48
C ASN A 105 -20.48 14.85 -1.58
N ALA A 106 -20.03 16.05 -1.91
CA ALA A 106 -18.95 16.76 -1.22
C ALA A 106 -19.24 17.08 0.27
N ALA A 107 -20.48 16.99 0.70
CA ALA A 107 -20.83 17.16 2.11
C ALA A 107 -20.32 16.01 3.01
N ASP A 108 -20.05 14.84 2.45
CA ASP A 108 -19.49 13.70 3.17
C ASP A 108 -17.96 13.71 3.04
N PRO A 109 -17.24 13.92 4.16
CA PRO A 109 -15.78 14.03 4.15
C PRO A 109 -15.06 12.77 3.67
N ILE A 110 -15.71 11.60 3.65
CA ILE A 110 -15.14 10.33 3.17
C ILE A 110 -14.59 10.43 1.74
N TRP A 111 -15.15 11.31 0.91
CA TRP A 111 -14.76 11.49 -0.49
C TRP A 111 -13.54 12.39 -0.68
N HIS A 112 -13.12 13.10 0.37
CA HIS A 112 -12.07 14.11 0.27
C HIS A 112 -10.88 13.86 1.17
N SER A 113 -11.04 13.01 2.19
CA SER A 113 -9.99 12.74 3.16
C SER A 113 -10.12 11.34 3.75
N ALA A 114 -9.02 10.86 4.29
CA ALA A 114 -9.00 9.65 5.10
C ALA A 114 -8.49 10.00 6.50
N TRP A 115 -9.09 9.39 7.52
CA TRP A 115 -8.74 9.64 8.92
C TRP A 115 -8.92 8.38 9.77
N ARG A 116 -8.36 8.43 10.97
CA ARG A 116 -8.57 7.41 11.98
C ARG A 116 -9.70 7.82 12.93
N ASP A 117 -10.63 6.90 13.16
CA ASP A 117 -11.67 7.03 14.19
C ASP A 117 -11.58 5.82 15.14
N GLY A 118 -10.94 6.03 16.28
CA GLY A 118 -10.66 4.96 17.23
C GLY A 118 -9.86 3.79 16.61
N ASN A 119 -10.53 2.66 16.42
CA ASN A 119 -9.95 1.46 15.79
C ASN A 119 -10.30 1.30 14.31
N LEU A 120 -10.97 2.28 13.72
CA LEU A 120 -11.36 2.27 12.33
C LEU A 120 -10.49 3.24 11.53
N LEU A 121 -10.22 2.89 10.27
CA LEU A 121 -9.74 3.81 9.26
C LEU A 121 -10.89 4.10 8.31
N VAL A 122 -11.19 5.37 8.12
CA VAL A 122 -12.30 5.84 7.31
C VAL A 122 -11.75 6.65 6.15
N GLY A 123 -12.25 6.43 4.95
CA GLY A 123 -11.83 7.15 3.75
C GLY A 123 -12.06 6.35 2.49
N TYR A 124 -12.24 7.06 1.38
CA TYR A 124 -12.39 6.44 0.08
C TYR A 124 -11.09 5.76 -0.35
N GLY A 125 -11.20 4.53 -0.85
CA GLY A 125 -10.05 3.71 -1.25
C GLY A 125 -9.37 2.92 -0.12
N ILE A 126 -9.77 3.12 1.16
CA ILE A 126 -9.14 2.43 2.29
C ILE A 126 -9.31 0.90 2.21
N ILE A 127 -10.45 0.43 1.75
CA ILE A 127 -10.74 -1.01 1.63
C ILE A 127 -10.21 -1.57 0.31
N ASN A 128 -10.30 -0.79 -0.77
CA ASN A 128 -10.00 -1.22 -2.13
C ASN A 128 -9.14 -0.17 -2.86
N ASP A 129 -7.83 -0.28 -2.82
CA ASP A 129 -7.00 -1.34 -2.26
C ASP A 129 -5.89 -0.76 -1.36
N LYS A 130 -5.93 0.57 -1.03
CA LYS A 130 -4.84 1.32 -0.40
C LYS A 130 -4.52 0.88 1.04
N GLY A 131 -5.53 0.41 1.79
CA GLY A 131 -5.30 -0.19 3.10
C GLY A 131 -4.58 -1.54 3.02
N PRO A 132 -5.07 -2.51 2.23
CA PRO A 132 -4.33 -3.74 1.92
C PRO A 132 -2.94 -3.49 1.35
N LEU A 133 -2.77 -2.50 0.46
CA LEU A 133 -1.47 -2.10 -0.06
C LEU A 133 -0.52 -1.69 1.08
N ALA A 134 -0.94 -0.81 1.97
CA ALA A 134 -0.13 -0.39 3.12
C ALA A 134 0.26 -1.57 4.03
N ALA A 135 -0.63 -2.54 4.19
CA ALA A 135 -0.36 -3.74 4.99
C ALA A 135 0.63 -4.70 4.32
N THR A 136 0.87 -4.57 3.02
CA THR A 136 1.81 -5.40 2.26
C THR A 136 3.15 -4.71 2.00
N MET A 137 3.21 -3.41 2.18
CA MET A 137 4.42 -2.60 2.13
C MET A 137 5.19 -2.68 3.44
#